data_bf5340c1b1fdb800b9ab84014995a476
#
_entry.id   bf5340c1b1fdb800b9ab84014995a476
#
_cell.length_a   1.000
_cell.length_b   1.000
_cell.length_c   1.000
_cell.angle_alpha   90.00
_cell.angle_beta   90.00
_cell.angle_gamma   90.00
#
_symmetry.space_group_name_H-M   'P 1'
#
loop_
_entity.id
_entity.type
_entity.pdbx_description
1 polymer ?
#
loop_
_entity_poly.entity_id
_entity_poly.type
_entity_poly.pdbx_seq_one_letter_code
_entity_poly.pdbx_strand_id
1 'polypeptide(L)'
;MAWEEELFGVLDDLEQQAEAAFDAGRDADLADRSRSAYREVTLASRMFASIGTALRLDVTGVGTVSGVLDRVGSGWCLLGGPGQDWVVRLPAVTAVHGAAERSVPEVAWSPLARLGL
;
A
#
# COMPACT_ATOMS: atom_id res chain seq x y z
N MET A 1 -30.97 -19.59 -41.58
CA MET A 1 -32.24 -19.50 -40.88
C MET A 1 -32.20 -18.36 -39.90
N ALA A 2 -33.28 -17.62 -39.80
CA ALA A 2 -33.30 -16.36 -39.02
C ALA A 2 -32.99 -16.54 -37.52
N TRP A 3 -33.43 -17.64 -36.91
CA TRP A 3 -33.20 -17.89 -35.49
C TRP A 3 -31.73 -18.17 -35.14
N GLU A 4 -30.95 -18.75 -36.05
CA GLU A 4 -29.51 -18.96 -35.86
C GLU A 4 -28.75 -17.65 -35.87
N GLU A 5 -29.09 -16.76 -36.78
CA GLU A 5 -28.50 -15.42 -36.87
C GLU A 5 -28.80 -14.58 -35.62
N GLU A 6 -30.04 -14.65 -35.12
CA GLU A 6 -30.43 -13.98 -33.89
C GLU A 6 -29.69 -14.55 -32.67
N LEU A 7 -29.52 -15.88 -32.59
CA LEU A 7 -28.81 -16.53 -31.51
C LEU A 7 -27.34 -16.11 -31.48
N PHE A 8 -26.68 -16.16 -32.63
CA PHE A 8 -25.27 -15.74 -32.71
C PHE A 8 -25.08 -14.24 -32.42
N GLY A 9 -26.01 -13.40 -32.80
CA GLY A 9 -25.99 -11.97 -32.46
C GLY A 9 -26.10 -11.74 -30.98
N VAL A 10 -26.96 -12.46 -30.26
CA VAL A 10 -27.11 -12.38 -28.82
C VAL A 10 -25.85 -12.85 -28.10
N LEU A 11 -25.26 -13.96 -28.57
CA LEU A 11 -24.02 -14.49 -27.98
C LEU A 11 -22.85 -13.51 -28.16
N ASP A 12 -22.72 -12.88 -29.31
CA ASP A 12 -21.73 -11.86 -29.61
C ASP A 12 -21.88 -10.66 -28.66
N ASP A 13 -23.11 -10.16 -28.47
CA ASP A 13 -23.40 -9.04 -27.58
C ASP A 13 -23.06 -9.37 -26.13
N LEU A 14 -23.36 -10.57 -25.65
CA LEU A 14 -23.02 -11.02 -24.30
C LEU A 14 -21.50 -11.13 -24.10
N GLU A 15 -20.79 -11.63 -25.11
CA GLU A 15 -19.33 -11.70 -25.06
C GLU A 15 -18.70 -10.32 -25.00
N GLN A 16 -19.16 -9.37 -25.80
CA GLN A 16 -18.69 -7.99 -25.77
C GLN A 16 -18.96 -7.30 -24.43
N GLN A 17 -20.13 -7.53 -23.83
CA GLN A 17 -20.46 -7.00 -22.51
C GLN A 17 -19.56 -7.58 -21.43
N ALA A 18 -19.26 -8.87 -21.49
CA ALA A 18 -18.36 -9.52 -20.54
C ALA A 18 -16.94 -8.98 -20.64
N GLU A 19 -16.42 -8.77 -21.85
CA GLU A 19 -15.11 -8.17 -22.07
C GLU A 19 -15.05 -6.74 -21.56
N ALA A 20 -16.05 -5.92 -21.83
CA ALA A 20 -16.11 -4.53 -21.34
C ALA A 20 -16.15 -4.47 -19.80
N ALA A 21 -16.92 -5.33 -19.16
CA ALA A 21 -16.99 -5.41 -17.70
C ALA A 21 -15.65 -5.87 -17.10
N PHE A 22 -14.96 -6.81 -17.72
CA PHE A 22 -13.65 -7.30 -17.30
C PHE A 22 -12.57 -6.21 -17.41
N ASP A 23 -12.54 -5.48 -18.52
CA ASP A 23 -11.59 -4.37 -18.73
C ASP A 23 -11.81 -3.23 -17.74
N ALA A 24 -13.06 -2.86 -17.46
CA ALA A 24 -13.39 -1.83 -16.48
C ALA A 24 -12.95 -2.24 -15.06
N GLY A 25 -13.11 -3.51 -14.68
CA GLY A 25 -12.63 -4.04 -13.41
C GLY A 25 -11.11 -4.02 -13.31
N ARG A 26 -10.41 -4.35 -14.39
CA ARG A 26 -8.96 -4.31 -14.45
C ARG A 26 -8.42 -2.90 -14.30
N ASP A 27 -9.00 -1.91 -14.96
CA ASP A 27 -8.59 -0.51 -14.87
C ASP A 27 -8.79 0.03 -13.45
N ALA A 28 -9.88 -0.32 -12.78
CA ALA A 28 -10.13 0.05 -11.40
C ALA A 28 -9.09 -0.56 -10.45
N ASP A 29 -8.73 -1.84 -10.62
CA ASP A 29 -7.71 -2.51 -9.82
C ASP A 29 -6.33 -1.87 -9.99
N LEU A 30 -5.93 -1.51 -11.21
CA LEU A 30 -4.67 -0.83 -11.47
C LEU A 30 -4.62 0.56 -10.83
N ALA A 31 -5.72 1.32 -10.90
CA ALA A 31 -5.82 2.63 -10.27
C ALA A 31 -5.71 2.53 -8.74
N ASP A 32 -6.35 1.54 -8.13
CA ASP A 32 -6.27 1.30 -6.68
C ASP A 32 -4.86 0.90 -6.25
N ARG A 33 -4.18 0.05 -6.99
CA ARG A 33 -2.78 -0.34 -6.73
C ARG A 33 -1.83 0.85 -6.83
N SER A 34 -2.01 1.71 -7.82
CA SER A 34 -1.20 2.92 -8.01
C SER A 34 -1.38 3.88 -6.85
N ARG A 35 -2.60 4.10 -6.38
CA ARG A 35 -2.88 4.96 -5.23
C ARG A 35 -2.30 4.40 -3.94
N SER A 36 -2.41 3.09 -3.72
CA SER A 36 -1.84 2.42 -2.55
C SER A 36 -0.32 2.53 -2.53
N ALA A 37 0.35 2.30 -3.67
CA ALA A 37 1.79 2.44 -3.81
C ALA A 37 2.26 3.87 -3.53
N TYR A 38 1.55 4.88 -4.03
CA TYR A 38 1.84 6.29 -3.78
C TYR A 38 1.73 6.63 -2.29
N ARG A 39 0.67 6.16 -1.61
CA ARG A 39 0.48 6.37 -0.17
C ARG A 39 1.61 5.74 0.65
N GLU A 40 2.04 4.55 0.31
CA GLU A 40 3.13 3.85 1.00
C GLU A 40 4.45 4.61 0.86
N VAL A 41 4.79 5.08 -0.34
CA VAL A 41 6.00 5.87 -0.57
C VAL A 41 5.97 7.17 0.23
N THR A 42 4.85 7.88 0.23
CA THR A 42 4.69 9.13 0.99
C THR A 42 4.79 8.89 2.49
N LEU A 43 4.13 7.85 3.00
CA LEU A 43 4.19 7.49 4.42
C LEU A 43 5.61 7.10 4.83
N ALA A 44 6.26 6.24 4.08
CA ALA A 44 7.62 5.81 4.35
C ALA A 44 8.60 7.01 4.36
N SER A 45 8.45 7.95 3.43
CA SER A 45 9.29 9.15 3.36
C SER A 45 9.12 10.06 4.59
N ARG A 46 7.90 10.20 5.08
CA ARG A 46 7.63 10.95 6.32
C ARG A 46 8.14 10.23 7.55
N MET A 47 7.96 8.93 7.61
CA MET A 47 8.48 8.10 8.71
C MET A 47 10.00 8.12 8.74
N PHE A 48 10.65 8.10 7.59
CA PHE A 48 12.11 8.20 7.51
C PHE A 48 12.63 9.48 8.18
N ALA A 49 11.93 10.61 8.00
CA ALA A 49 12.24 11.86 8.68
C ALA A 49 11.98 11.81 10.20
N SER A 50 11.26 10.82 10.68
CA SER A 50 10.89 10.64 12.09
C SER A 50 11.75 9.61 12.82
N ILE A 51 12.79 9.06 12.20
CA ILE A 51 13.70 8.09 12.84
C ILE A 51 14.29 8.72 14.12
N GLY A 52 14.27 7.95 15.20
CA GLY A 52 14.70 8.39 16.53
C GLY A 52 13.59 9.02 17.37
N THR A 53 12.38 9.15 16.83
CA THR A 53 11.23 9.74 17.51
C THR A 53 10.28 8.63 18.00
N ALA A 54 9.66 8.83 19.16
CA ALA A 54 8.62 7.93 19.65
C ALA A 54 7.34 8.09 18.81
N LEU A 55 6.86 6.98 18.26
CA LEU A 55 5.66 6.92 17.43
C LEU A 55 4.64 5.95 18.01
N ARG A 56 3.39 6.17 17.66
CA ARG A 56 2.29 5.24 17.90
C ARG A 56 1.64 4.93 16.56
N LEU A 57 1.55 3.64 16.24
CA LEU A 57 0.96 3.15 14.99
C LEU A 57 -0.30 2.34 15.30
N ASP A 58 -1.36 2.63 14.55
CA ASP A 58 -2.53 1.76 14.52
C ASP A 58 -2.35 0.77 13.37
N VAL A 59 -2.33 -0.52 13.67
CA VAL A 59 -1.99 -1.59 12.73
C VAL A 59 -3.17 -2.55 12.60
N THR A 60 -3.58 -2.82 11.37
CA THR A 60 -4.68 -3.74 11.07
C THR A 60 -4.38 -5.13 11.65
N GLY A 61 -5.35 -5.68 12.40
CA GLY A 61 -5.25 -7.01 12.99
C GLY A 61 -4.40 -7.11 14.25
N VAL A 62 -3.72 -6.05 14.65
CA VAL A 62 -2.85 -6.04 15.85
C VAL A 62 -3.34 -5.03 16.88
N GLY A 63 -3.81 -3.86 16.44
CA GLY A 63 -4.17 -2.75 17.31
C GLY A 63 -3.07 -1.69 17.34
N THR A 64 -2.89 -1.03 18.48
CA THR A 64 -1.92 0.05 18.63
C THR A 64 -0.56 -0.50 19.04
N VAL A 65 0.49 -0.10 18.30
CA VAL A 65 1.88 -0.41 18.58
C VAL A 65 2.64 0.88 18.83
N SER A 66 3.38 0.95 19.92
CA SER A 66 4.16 2.14 20.30
C SER A 66 5.63 1.79 20.46
N GLY A 67 6.50 2.72 20.11
CA GLY A 67 7.93 2.56 20.24
C GLY A 67 8.69 3.70 19.59
N VAL A 68 10.03 3.64 19.66
CA VAL A 68 10.91 4.59 18.99
C VAL A 68 11.21 4.05 17.59
N LEU A 69 10.98 4.86 16.58
CA LEU A 69 11.26 4.48 15.21
C LEU A 69 12.77 4.37 14.99
N ASP A 70 13.24 3.17 14.67
CA ASP A 70 14.66 2.87 14.51
C ASP A 70 15.06 2.80 13.04
N ARG A 71 14.26 2.12 12.22
CA ARG A 71 14.52 1.95 10.78
C ARG A 71 13.24 2.03 9.97
N VAL A 72 13.38 2.53 8.75
CA VAL A 72 12.33 2.53 7.74
C VAL A 72 12.91 2.01 6.43
N GLY A 73 12.21 1.08 5.82
CA GLY A 73 12.58 0.56 4.51
C GLY A 73 11.43 0.68 3.52
N SER A 74 11.58 0.06 2.37
CA SER A 74 10.54 0.01 1.37
C SER A 74 9.41 -0.90 1.83
N GLY A 75 8.31 -0.31 2.29
CA GLY A 75 7.11 -1.03 2.73
C GLY A 75 7.15 -1.59 4.14
N TRP A 76 8.14 -1.22 4.97
CA TRP A 76 8.25 -1.69 6.35
C TRP A 76 8.91 -0.66 7.27
N CYS A 77 8.75 -0.83 8.57
CA CYS A 77 9.48 -0.07 9.58
C CYS A 77 9.79 -0.94 10.80
N LEU A 78 10.79 -0.53 11.57
CA LEU A 78 11.18 -1.14 12.83
C LEU A 78 10.94 -0.17 13.97
N LEU A 79 10.08 -0.56 14.93
CA LEU A 79 9.85 0.16 16.17
C LEU A 79 10.54 -0.57 17.31
N GLY A 80 11.41 0.14 18.04
CA GLY A 80 12.02 -0.35 19.26
C GLY A 80 11.17 -0.01 20.48
N GLY A 81 10.77 -1.04 21.23
CA GLY A 81 10.01 -0.88 22.47
C GLY A 81 10.70 -1.53 23.66
N PRO A 82 10.23 -1.28 24.89
CA PRO A 82 10.78 -1.94 26.08
C PRO A 82 10.42 -3.43 26.05
N GLY A 83 11.44 -4.27 25.95
CA GLY A 83 11.30 -5.70 25.98
C GLY A 83 11.06 -6.37 24.64
N GLN A 84 10.70 -5.66 23.59
CA GLN A 84 10.54 -6.22 22.24
C GLN A 84 10.59 -5.15 21.16
N ASP A 85 11.02 -5.56 19.98
CA ASP A 85 11.00 -4.75 18.78
C ASP A 85 9.89 -5.22 17.86
N TRP A 86 9.33 -4.29 17.08
CA TRP A 86 8.25 -4.57 16.14
C TRP A 86 8.71 -4.26 14.72
N VAL A 87 8.63 -5.26 13.85
CA VAL A 87 8.72 -5.04 12.40
C VAL A 87 7.29 -4.91 11.88
N VAL A 88 6.96 -3.74 11.34
CA VAL A 88 5.61 -3.42 10.90
C VAL A 88 5.61 -3.20 9.40
N ARG A 89 4.69 -3.85 8.70
CA ARG A 89 4.48 -3.63 7.27
C ARG A 89 3.63 -2.38 7.09
N LEU A 90 4.10 -1.43 6.29
CA LEU A 90 3.41 -0.16 6.08
C LEU A 90 2.00 -0.29 5.50
N PRO A 91 1.70 -1.26 4.60
CA PRO A 91 0.31 -1.46 4.14
C PRO A 91 -0.69 -1.78 5.25
N ALA A 92 -0.23 -2.31 6.39
CA ALA A 92 -1.10 -2.62 7.53
C ALA A 92 -1.32 -1.43 8.47
N VAL A 93 -0.60 -0.33 8.28
CA VAL A 93 -0.71 0.88 9.12
C VAL A 93 -1.90 1.71 8.67
N THR A 94 -2.83 1.96 9.57
CA THR A 94 -4.03 2.77 9.31
C THR A 94 -3.90 4.20 9.83
N ALA A 95 -3.08 4.42 10.84
CA ALA A 95 -2.82 5.75 11.39
C ALA A 95 -1.44 5.83 12.03
N VAL A 96 -0.82 7.00 11.97
CA VAL A 96 0.48 7.29 12.57
C VAL A 96 0.36 8.53 13.45
N HIS A 97 0.80 8.43 14.70
CA HIS A 97 0.80 9.54 15.65
C HIS A 97 2.23 9.88 16.05
N GLY A 98 2.58 11.15 15.96
CA GLY A 98 3.92 11.66 16.32
C GLY A 98 4.90 11.77 15.15
N ALA A 99 4.49 11.48 13.92
CA ALA A 99 5.36 11.59 12.76
C ALA A 99 5.70 13.05 12.42
N ALA A 100 6.90 13.27 11.87
CA ALA A 100 7.31 14.57 11.38
C ALA A 100 6.46 15.00 10.18
N GLU A 101 6.26 16.31 10.02
CA GLU A 101 5.53 16.87 8.88
C GLU A 101 6.36 16.82 7.60
N ARG A 102 7.68 16.89 7.72
CA ARG A 102 8.60 16.79 6.58
C ARG A 102 8.77 15.35 6.11
N SER A 103 9.30 15.17 4.91
CA SER A 103 9.61 13.86 4.34
C SER A 103 11.03 13.80 3.80
N VAL A 104 11.60 12.60 3.72
CA VAL A 104 12.90 12.34 3.10
C VAL A 104 12.64 11.49 1.85
N PRO A 105 12.99 11.98 0.64
CA PRO A 105 12.79 11.22 -0.59
C PRO A 105 13.57 9.90 -0.57
N GLU A 106 13.01 8.87 -1.17
CA GLU A 106 13.62 7.54 -1.23
C GLU A 106 15.03 7.55 -1.85
N VAL A 107 15.29 8.45 -2.79
CA VAL A 107 16.62 8.60 -3.40
C VAL A 107 17.71 8.97 -2.39
N ALA A 108 17.34 9.56 -1.25
CA ALA A 108 18.26 9.92 -0.16
C ALA A 108 18.40 8.80 0.88
N TRP A 109 17.67 7.69 0.76
CA TRP A 109 17.76 6.57 1.68
C TRP A 109 19.03 5.76 1.44
N SER A 110 19.54 5.13 2.51
CA SER A 110 20.65 4.19 2.37
C SER A 110 20.23 2.98 1.51
N PRO A 111 21.19 2.30 0.84
CA PRO A 111 20.87 1.09 0.07
C PRO A 111 20.15 0.02 0.90
N LEU A 112 20.50 -0.14 2.17
CA LEU A 112 19.85 -1.10 3.05
C LEU A 112 18.38 -0.78 3.30
N ALA A 113 18.04 0.50 3.47
CA ALA A 113 16.67 0.95 3.67
C ALA A 113 15.79 0.75 2.42
N ARG A 114 16.38 0.69 1.24
CA ARG A 114 15.66 0.45 -0.02
C ARG A 114 15.29 -1.01 -0.23
N LEU A 115 15.86 -1.93 0.53
CA LEU A 115 15.47 -3.34 0.47
C LEU A 115 14.07 -3.52 1.04
N GLY A 116 13.19 -4.17 0.27
CA GLY A 116 11.85 -4.53 0.73
C GLY A 116 11.85 -5.82 1.55
N LEU A 117 10.82 -6.00 2.34
CA LEU A 117 10.56 -7.26 3.05
C LEU A 117 9.65 -8.17 2.25
#